data_7710508f6a488c51cec7fe5b5b15051c
#
_entry.id   7710508f6a488c51cec7fe5b5b15051c
#
_cell.length_a   1.000
_cell.length_b   1.000
_cell.length_c   1.000
_cell.angle_alpha   90.00
_cell.angle_beta   90.00
_cell.angle_gamma   90.00
#
_symmetry.space_group_name_H-M   'P 1'
#
loop_
_entity.id
_entity.type
_entity.pdbx_description
1 polymer ?
#
loop_
_entity_poly.entity_id
_entity_poly.type
_entity_poly.pdbx_seq_one_letter_code
_entity_poly.pdbx_strand_id
1 'polypeptide(L)'
;MLLPSTIQLLRFHFSFFLLPVYLFALSQVPEIDIAHAAWVFIILHLLVYPSSNAYNSYMDRDEGSIGGIEKPMRPTRQLFTISVAMDVFAVTASLIISIWFAGGILLYILASRAYSYRGIRLKKYALAGYLTVVIFQGAATFFLAYHGSSVGKTLNVPLTGMIAGSLLIGGFYPLTQIYQ
;
A
#
# COMPACT_ATOMS: atom_id res chain seq x y z
N MET A 1 8.89 7.88 -22.33
CA MET A 1 9.83 8.23 -21.24
C MET A 1 9.03 8.73 -20.05
N LEU A 2 9.37 8.34 -18.81
CA LEU A 2 8.71 8.83 -17.60
C LEU A 2 9.19 10.25 -17.29
N LEU A 3 8.25 11.11 -16.94
CA LEU A 3 8.55 12.48 -16.52
C LEU A 3 9.20 12.48 -15.12
N PRO A 4 10.13 13.42 -14.83
CA PRO A 4 10.74 13.53 -13.49
C PRO A 4 9.69 13.69 -12.38
N SER A 5 8.62 14.44 -12.62
CA SER A 5 7.51 14.58 -11.69
C SER A 5 6.79 13.25 -11.38
N THR A 6 6.64 12.37 -12.39
CA THR A 6 6.06 11.06 -12.22
C THR A 6 6.95 10.18 -11.33
N ILE A 7 8.26 10.16 -11.58
CA ILE A 7 9.22 9.37 -10.79
C ILE A 7 9.23 9.86 -9.33
N GLN A 8 9.29 11.18 -9.12
CA GLN A 8 9.29 11.77 -7.79
C GLN A 8 8.02 11.42 -7.01
N LEU A 9 6.84 11.56 -7.64
CA LEU A 9 5.54 11.41 -6.97
C LEU A 9 5.08 9.95 -6.81
N LEU A 10 5.75 8.98 -7.43
CA LEU A 10 5.61 7.56 -7.10
C LEU A 10 6.13 7.26 -5.68
N ARG A 11 7.04 8.06 -5.16
CA ARG A 11 7.56 7.98 -3.78
C ARG A 11 7.93 6.56 -3.36
N PHE A 12 8.72 5.86 -4.18
CA PHE A 12 9.16 4.48 -3.88
C PHE A 12 9.76 4.33 -2.48
N HIS A 13 10.55 5.32 -2.02
CA HIS A 13 11.14 5.32 -0.70
C HIS A 13 10.09 5.29 0.43
N PHE A 14 8.90 5.82 0.19
CA PHE A 14 7.83 5.83 1.18
C PHE A 14 7.24 4.43 1.43
N SER A 15 7.42 3.49 0.50
CA SER A 15 7.01 2.09 0.68
C SER A 15 7.77 1.38 1.81
N PHE A 16 8.97 1.85 2.16
CA PHE A 16 9.74 1.29 3.27
C PHE A 16 9.09 1.48 4.64
N PHE A 17 8.20 2.44 4.80
CA PHE A 17 7.44 2.59 6.05
C PHE A 17 6.47 1.42 6.32
N LEU A 18 6.10 0.67 5.28
CA LEU A 18 5.26 -0.52 5.40
C LEU A 18 6.08 -1.83 5.44
N LEU A 19 7.39 -1.75 5.22
CA LEU A 19 8.29 -2.90 5.30
C LEU A 19 8.24 -3.62 6.66
N PRO A 20 8.17 -2.93 7.82
CA PRO A 20 8.06 -3.60 9.12
C PRO A 20 6.85 -4.55 9.21
N VAL A 21 5.69 -4.19 8.67
CA VAL A 21 4.49 -5.06 8.67
C VAL A 21 4.72 -6.29 7.79
N TYR A 22 5.33 -6.09 6.63
CA TYR A 22 5.68 -7.19 5.71
C TYR A 22 6.66 -8.17 6.38
N LEU A 23 7.77 -7.67 6.95
CA LEU A 23 8.78 -8.51 7.61
C LEU A 23 8.20 -9.21 8.85
N PHE A 24 7.37 -8.51 9.62
CA PHE A 24 6.68 -9.11 10.75
C PHE A 24 5.75 -10.24 10.30
N ALA A 25 5.00 -10.07 9.22
CA ALA A 25 4.17 -11.14 8.67
C ALA A 25 5.04 -12.34 8.25
N LEU A 26 6.14 -12.12 7.55
CA LEU A 26 7.07 -13.20 7.18
C LEU A 26 7.61 -13.96 8.39
N SER A 27 7.96 -13.27 9.48
CA SER A 27 8.48 -13.90 10.69
C SER A 27 7.47 -14.83 11.38
N GLN A 28 6.19 -14.71 11.05
CA GLN A 28 5.11 -15.53 11.60
C GLN A 28 4.70 -16.68 10.66
N VAL A 29 5.21 -16.74 9.43
CA VAL A 29 4.92 -17.82 8.48
C VAL A 29 5.71 -19.06 8.87
N PRO A 30 5.07 -20.20 9.16
CA PRO A 30 5.78 -21.42 9.58
C PRO A 30 6.70 -21.97 8.48
N GLU A 31 6.25 -21.92 7.23
CA GLU A 31 7.00 -22.40 6.07
C GLU A 31 6.87 -21.39 4.94
N ILE A 32 7.97 -20.69 4.64
CA ILE A 32 8.02 -19.61 3.67
C ILE A 32 8.36 -20.15 2.28
N ASP A 33 7.54 -19.83 1.31
CA ASP A 33 7.88 -19.89 -0.11
C ASP A 33 8.65 -18.62 -0.49
N ILE A 34 9.97 -18.74 -0.60
CA ILE A 34 10.87 -17.61 -0.85
C ILE A 34 10.54 -16.90 -2.18
N ALA A 35 10.21 -17.67 -3.22
CA ALA A 35 9.88 -17.09 -4.53
C ALA A 35 8.59 -16.26 -4.46
N HIS A 36 7.56 -16.80 -3.81
CA HIS A 36 6.33 -16.07 -3.60
C HIS A 36 6.50 -14.90 -2.62
N ALA A 37 7.32 -15.04 -1.56
CA ALA A 37 7.63 -13.92 -0.67
C ALA A 37 8.28 -12.77 -1.43
N ALA A 38 9.27 -13.04 -2.29
CA ALA A 38 9.87 -12.02 -3.15
C ALA A 38 8.82 -11.39 -4.11
N TRP A 39 7.91 -12.21 -4.65
CA TRP A 39 6.86 -11.73 -5.55
C TRP A 39 5.83 -10.86 -4.82
N VAL A 40 5.42 -11.24 -3.60
CA VAL A 40 4.59 -10.42 -2.70
C VAL A 40 5.25 -9.08 -2.41
N PHE A 41 6.55 -9.08 -2.11
CA PHE A 41 7.32 -7.85 -1.90
C PHE A 41 7.26 -6.94 -3.13
N ILE A 42 7.54 -7.46 -4.32
CA ILE A 42 7.49 -6.70 -5.57
C ILE A 42 6.10 -6.09 -5.78
N ILE A 43 5.04 -6.90 -5.64
CA ILE A 43 3.66 -6.43 -5.84
C ILE A 43 3.32 -5.31 -4.84
N LEU A 44 3.59 -5.49 -3.56
CA LEU A 44 3.25 -4.50 -2.54
C LEU A 44 4.12 -3.25 -2.63
N HIS A 45 5.46 -3.42 -2.60
CA HIS A 45 6.39 -2.30 -2.41
C HIS A 45 6.77 -1.58 -3.71
N LEU A 46 6.72 -2.26 -4.86
CA LEU A 46 7.09 -1.65 -6.13
C LEU A 46 5.88 -1.32 -7.02
N LEU A 47 4.70 -1.88 -6.74
CA LEU A 47 3.50 -1.60 -7.53
C LEU A 47 2.41 -0.91 -6.71
N VAL A 48 1.86 -1.57 -5.69
CA VAL A 48 0.66 -1.11 -4.98
C VAL A 48 0.91 0.17 -4.18
N TYR A 49 1.95 0.21 -3.36
CA TYR A 49 2.23 1.39 -2.53
C TYR A 49 2.65 2.60 -3.36
N PRO A 50 3.57 2.51 -4.34
CA PRO A 50 3.89 3.63 -5.20
C PRO A 50 2.70 4.10 -6.03
N SER A 51 1.87 3.18 -6.55
CA SER A 51 0.64 3.53 -7.25
C SER A 51 -0.33 4.32 -6.36
N SER A 52 -0.51 3.87 -5.11
CA SER A 52 -1.36 4.55 -4.12
C SER A 52 -0.85 5.96 -3.81
N ASN A 53 0.47 6.12 -3.63
CA ASN A 53 1.11 7.42 -3.43
C ASN A 53 0.94 8.34 -4.62
N ALA A 54 1.15 7.81 -5.83
CA ALA A 54 0.99 8.55 -7.09
C ALA A 54 -0.43 9.06 -7.28
N TYR A 55 -1.42 8.19 -7.04
CA TYR A 55 -2.83 8.57 -7.14
C TYR A 55 -3.21 9.64 -6.10
N ASN A 56 -2.75 9.45 -4.86
CA ASN A 56 -2.98 10.43 -3.80
C ASN A 56 -2.43 11.81 -4.20
N SER A 57 -1.17 11.88 -4.64
CA SER A 57 -0.54 13.13 -5.10
C SER A 57 -1.26 13.75 -6.30
N TYR A 58 -1.78 12.92 -7.24
CA TYR A 58 -2.56 13.42 -8.37
C TYR A 58 -3.89 14.04 -7.95
N MET A 59 -4.57 13.46 -6.95
CA MET A 59 -5.84 13.97 -6.45
C MET A 59 -5.68 15.21 -5.59
N ASP A 60 -4.62 15.30 -4.77
CA ASP A 60 -4.42 16.40 -3.83
C ASP A 60 -3.81 17.62 -4.48
N ARG A 61 -2.85 17.42 -5.39
CA ARG A 61 -2.09 18.51 -6.02
C ARG A 61 -1.42 19.40 -4.97
N ASP A 62 -0.82 18.78 -3.95
CA ASP A 62 -0.17 19.51 -2.87
C ASP A 62 0.94 20.42 -3.40
N GLU A 63 0.98 21.64 -2.89
CA GLU A 63 2.04 22.64 -3.16
C GLU A 63 3.05 22.68 -2.00
N GLY A 64 2.67 22.20 -0.83
CA GLY A 64 3.52 22.08 0.34
C GLY A 64 4.26 20.75 0.42
N SER A 65 5.11 20.59 1.44
CA SER A 65 5.84 19.35 1.71
C SER A 65 4.91 18.15 1.85
N ILE A 66 5.28 17.01 1.24
CA ILE A 66 4.54 15.75 1.34
C ILE A 66 5.52 14.63 1.65
N GLY A 67 5.15 13.73 2.55
CA GLY A 67 5.82 12.47 2.90
C GLY A 67 7.22 12.24 2.30
N GLY A 68 8.27 12.88 2.84
CA GLY A 68 9.64 12.75 2.39
C GLY A 68 10.03 13.59 1.16
N ILE A 69 9.16 14.45 0.65
CA ILE A 69 9.45 15.39 -0.44
C ILE A 69 9.18 16.82 0.04
N GLU A 70 10.22 17.62 0.16
CA GLU A 70 10.13 19.00 0.62
C GLU A 70 9.45 19.90 -0.42
N LYS A 71 9.78 19.72 -1.70
CA LYS A 71 9.23 20.49 -2.83
C LYS A 71 8.66 19.54 -3.88
N PRO A 72 7.37 19.15 -3.77
CA PRO A 72 6.75 18.26 -4.73
C PRO A 72 6.57 18.95 -6.09
N MET A 73 6.89 18.23 -7.15
CA MET A 73 6.60 18.65 -8.50
C MET A 73 5.09 18.56 -8.78
N ARG A 74 4.57 19.41 -9.67
CA ARG A 74 3.15 19.34 -10.05
C ARG A 74 2.82 18.01 -10.72
N PRO A 75 1.75 17.32 -10.25
CA PRO A 75 1.33 16.06 -10.84
C PRO A 75 0.78 16.27 -12.26
N THR A 76 1.14 15.36 -13.15
CA THR A 76 0.71 15.36 -14.55
C THR A 76 -0.31 14.25 -14.82
N ARG A 77 -0.98 14.29 -15.98
CA ARG A 77 -1.86 13.18 -16.40
C ARG A 77 -1.10 11.86 -16.55
N GLN A 78 0.20 11.89 -16.87
CA GLN A 78 1.03 10.70 -16.92
C GLN A 78 1.06 9.97 -15.56
N LEU A 79 1.15 10.72 -14.45
CA LEU A 79 1.14 10.14 -13.10
C LEU A 79 -0.12 9.32 -12.86
N PHE A 80 -1.29 9.86 -13.22
CA PHE A 80 -2.57 9.15 -13.11
C PHE A 80 -2.58 7.88 -13.96
N THR A 81 -2.18 7.98 -15.24
CA THR A 81 -2.17 6.83 -16.15
C THR A 81 -1.23 5.73 -15.65
N ILE A 82 -0.03 6.10 -15.16
CA ILE A 82 0.94 5.15 -14.60
C ILE A 82 0.37 4.48 -13.34
N SER A 83 -0.27 5.25 -12.45
CA SER A 83 -0.87 4.66 -11.25
C SER A 83 -1.95 3.62 -11.58
N VAL A 84 -2.80 3.90 -12.57
CA VAL A 84 -3.83 2.93 -13.02
C VAL A 84 -3.19 1.71 -13.69
N ALA A 85 -2.17 1.92 -14.53
CA ALA A 85 -1.46 0.81 -15.18
C ALA A 85 -0.78 -0.11 -14.15
N MET A 86 -0.15 0.48 -13.11
CA MET A 86 0.45 -0.27 -12.01
C MET A 86 -0.60 -1.06 -11.22
N ASP A 87 -1.79 -0.50 -10.98
CA ASP A 87 -2.89 -1.21 -10.30
C ASP A 87 -3.33 -2.43 -11.10
N VAL A 88 -3.58 -2.26 -12.40
CA VAL A 88 -3.99 -3.37 -13.28
C VAL A 88 -2.91 -4.45 -13.29
N PHE A 89 -1.65 -4.05 -13.42
CA PHE A 89 -0.54 -5.00 -13.42
C PHE A 89 -0.38 -5.70 -12.05
N ALA A 90 -0.54 -4.97 -10.93
CA ALA A 90 -0.49 -5.55 -9.59
C ALA A 90 -1.59 -6.62 -9.39
N VAL A 91 -2.83 -6.34 -9.79
CA VAL A 91 -3.95 -7.30 -9.66
C VAL A 91 -3.71 -8.53 -10.54
N THR A 92 -3.30 -8.34 -11.81
CA THR A 92 -3.04 -9.47 -12.72
C THR A 92 -1.85 -10.32 -12.28
N ALA A 93 -0.76 -9.68 -11.84
CA ALA A 93 0.41 -10.37 -11.31
C ALA A 93 0.10 -11.13 -10.01
N SER A 94 -0.85 -10.64 -9.21
CA SER A 94 -1.29 -11.27 -7.97
C SER A 94 -1.97 -12.62 -8.18
N LEU A 95 -2.53 -12.88 -9.36
CA LEU A 95 -3.14 -14.17 -9.70
C LEU A 95 -2.12 -15.32 -9.74
N ILE A 96 -0.83 -15.02 -9.93
CA ILE A 96 0.26 -16.01 -9.86
C ILE A 96 0.35 -16.60 -8.45
N ILE A 97 0.03 -15.80 -7.43
CA ILE A 97 0.07 -16.23 -6.02
C ILE A 97 -1.20 -17.01 -5.68
N SER A 98 -2.35 -16.34 -5.73
CA SER A 98 -3.67 -16.96 -5.54
C SER A 98 -4.79 -15.97 -5.90
N ILE A 99 -6.01 -16.51 -6.11
CA ILE A 99 -7.20 -15.68 -6.31
C ILE A 99 -7.53 -14.84 -5.06
N TRP A 100 -7.27 -15.36 -3.87
CA TRP A 100 -7.49 -14.66 -2.60
C TRP A 100 -6.52 -13.49 -2.41
N PHE A 101 -5.25 -13.71 -2.80
CA PHE A 101 -4.26 -12.63 -2.78
C PHE A 101 -4.64 -11.53 -3.79
N ALA A 102 -5.04 -11.90 -5.01
CA ALA A 102 -5.48 -10.95 -6.02
C ALA A 102 -6.74 -10.17 -5.58
N GLY A 103 -7.71 -10.86 -4.97
CA GLY A 103 -8.90 -10.22 -4.40
C GLY A 103 -8.55 -9.23 -3.28
N GLY A 104 -7.60 -9.60 -2.41
CA GLY A 104 -7.12 -8.72 -1.34
C GLY A 104 -6.36 -7.49 -1.87
N ILE A 105 -5.52 -7.66 -2.91
CA ILE A 105 -4.85 -6.54 -3.59
C ILE A 105 -5.88 -5.60 -4.24
N LEU A 106 -6.88 -6.15 -4.92
CA LEU A 106 -7.96 -5.34 -5.51
C LEU A 106 -8.70 -4.54 -4.44
N LEU A 107 -9.04 -5.16 -3.32
CA LEU A 107 -9.71 -4.49 -2.21
C LEU A 107 -8.83 -3.39 -1.60
N TYR A 108 -7.53 -3.64 -1.45
CA TYR A 108 -6.57 -2.63 -0.99
C TYR A 108 -6.54 -1.42 -1.93
N ILE A 109 -6.44 -1.67 -3.25
CA ILE A 109 -6.44 -0.61 -4.27
C ILE A 109 -7.73 0.21 -4.20
N LEU A 110 -8.90 -0.44 -4.14
CA LEU A 110 -10.19 0.24 -4.05
C LEU A 110 -10.28 1.11 -2.79
N ALA A 111 -9.83 0.62 -1.64
CA ALA A 111 -9.78 1.40 -0.40
C ALA A 111 -8.84 2.61 -0.51
N SER A 112 -7.66 2.44 -1.10
CA SER A 112 -6.71 3.52 -1.37
C SER A 112 -7.30 4.57 -2.33
N ARG A 113 -8.04 4.13 -3.35
CA ARG A 113 -8.75 5.02 -4.26
C ARG A 113 -9.85 5.79 -3.55
N ALA A 114 -10.70 5.12 -2.75
CA ALA A 114 -11.74 5.76 -1.95
C ALA A 114 -11.17 6.75 -0.92
N TYR A 115 -10.00 6.45 -0.34
CA TYR A 115 -9.28 7.33 0.57
C TYR A 115 -8.96 8.68 -0.07
N SER A 116 -8.51 8.69 -1.34
CA SER A 116 -8.00 9.89 -2.01
C SER A 116 -8.94 10.50 -3.05
N TYR A 117 -9.88 9.72 -3.61
CA TYR A 117 -10.78 10.17 -4.67
C TYR A 117 -11.65 11.33 -4.22
N ARG A 118 -11.67 12.43 -4.97
CA ARG A 118 -12.33 13.69 -4.60
C ARG A 118 -13.83 13.55 -4.33
N GLY A 119 -14.51 12.59 -4.97
CA GLY A 119 -15.94 12.34 -4.77
C GLY A 119 -16.27 11.63 -3.45
N ILE A 120 -15.34 10.82 -2.89
CA ILE A 120 -15.51 10.07 -1.64
C ILE A 120 -14.63 10.69 -0.54
N ARG A 121 -13.32 10.74 -0.79
CA ARG A 121 -12.28 11.38 0.02
C ARG A 121 -12.34 11.00 1.50
N LEU A 122 -12.24 9.69 1.82
CA LEU A 122 -12.33 9.18 3.20
C LEU A 122 -11.39 9.90 4.17
N LYS A 123 -10.22 10.33 3.70
CA LYS A 123 -9.26 11.10 4.50
C LYS A 123 -9.78 12.46 5.00
N LYS A 124 -10.87 12.98 4.42
CA LYS A 124 -11.54 14.19 4.94
C LYS A 124 -12.17 13.95 6.32
N TYR A 125 -12.51 12.71 6.60
CA TYR A 125 -13.13 12.30 7.86
C TYR A 125 -12.07 11.63 8.73
N ALA A 126 -11.66 12.29 9.81
CA ALA A 126 -10.53 11.86 10.64
C ALA A 126 -10.60 10.38 11.05
N LEU A 127 -11.75 9.92 11.56
CA LEU A 127 -11.91 8.52 11.97
C LEU A 127 -11.92 7.55 10.80
N ALA A 128 -12.66 7.86 9.72
CA ALA A 128 -12.74 6.98 8.55
C ALA A 128 -11.40 6.89 7.83
N GLY A 129 -10.68 8.01 7.69
CA GLY A 129 -9.33 8.04 7.13
C GLY A 129 -8.36 7.23 7.97
N TYR A 130 -8.35 7.45 9.29
CA TYR A 130 -7.51 6.70 10.22
C TYR A 130 -7.77 5.18 10.15
N LEU A 131 -9.03 4.77 10.26
CA LEU A 131 -9.40 3.35 10.21
C LEU A 131 -9.04 2.72 8.86
N THR A 132 -9.24 3.43 7.74
CA THR A 132 -8.85 2.94 6.42
C THR A 132 -7.35 2.63 6.39
N VAL A 133 -6.50 3.54 6.87
CA VAL A 133 -5.05 3.34 6.90
C VAL A 133 -4.68 2.19 7.83
N VAL A 134 -5.19 2.16 9.05
CA VAL A 134 -4.89 1.13 10.05
C VAL A 134 -5.28 -0.27 9.58
N ILE A 135 -6.46 -0.41 8.99
CA ILE A 135 -6.96 -1.71 8.50
C ILE A 135 -6.15 -2.16 7.28
N PHE A 136 -5.99 -1.30 6.28
CA PHE A 136 -5.39 -1.73 5.02
C PHE A 136 -3.86 -1.79 5.08
N GLN A 137 -3.19 -0.83 5.70
CA GLN A 137 -1.73 -0.86 5.84
C GLN A 137 -1.25 -1.76 7.00
N GLY A 138 -2.11 -2.05 7.98
CA GLY A 138 -1.84 -2.98 9.07
C GLY A 138 -2.36 -4.38 8.79
N ALA A 139 -3.62 -4.64 9.15
CA ALA A 139 -4.22 -5.98 9.11
C ALA A 139 -4.22 -6.61 7.71
N ALA A 140 -4.65 -5.87 6.67
CA ALA A 140 -4.73 -6.40 5.31
C ALA A 140 -3.33 -6.65 4.74
N THR A 141 -2.35 -5.75 4.98
CA THR A 141 -0.96 -5.96 4.57
C THR A 141 -0.37 -7.19 5.25
N PHE A 142 -0.59 -7.36 6.56
CA PHE A 142 -0.16 -8.55 7.29
C PHE A 142 -0.78 -9.83 6.69
N PHE A 143 -2.10 -9.82 6.48
CA PHE A 143 -2.81 -10.94 5.86
C PHE A 143 -2.22 -11.31 4.49
N LEU A 144 -2.07 -10.31 3.61
CA LEU A 144 -1.54 -10.51 2.26
C LEU A 144 -0.12 -11.05 2.29
N ALA A 145 0.76 -10.47 3.11
CA ALA A 145 2.13 -10.91 3.22
C ALA A 145 2.23 -12.34 3.78
N TYR A 146 1.47 -12.66 4.83
CA TYR A 146 1.43 -14.00 5.43
C TYR A 146 0.87 -15.04 4.45
N HIS A 147 -0.34 -14.81 3.93
CA HIS A 147 -1.00 -15.70 2.99
C HIS A 147 -0.17 -15.91 1.73
N GLY A 148 0.28 -14.82 1.12
CA GLY A 148 1.01 -14.85 -0.14
C GLY A 148 2.37 -15.53 -0.04
N SER A 149 3.04 -15.44 1.11
CA SER A 149 4.37 -16.00 1.33
C SER A 149 4.37 -17.42 1.90
N SER A 150 3.24 -17.92 2.41
CA SER A 150 3.17 -19.29 2.92
C SER A 150 3.14 -20.31 1.80
N VAL A 151 3.83 -21.45 1.97
CA VAL A 151 3.82 -22.56 1.00
C VAL A 151 2.39 -23.02 0.70
N GLY A 152 1.57 -23.21 1.74
CA GLY A 152 0.19 -23.70 1.60
C GLY A 152 -0.84 -22.63 1.22
N LYS A 153 -0.46 -21.36 1.03
CA LYS A 153 -1.40 -20.24 0.77
C LYS A 153 -2.58 -20.26 1.74
N THR A 154 -2.30 -20.47 3.02
CA THR A 154 -3.33 -20.62 4.04
C THR A 154 -4.16 -19.35 4.23
N LEU A 155 -5.47 -19.52 4.42
CA LEU A 155 -6.36 -18.44 4.85
C LEU A 155 -6.46 -18.35 6.38
N ASN A 156 -5.90 -19.33 7.09
CA ASN A 156 -5.84 -19.30 8.55
C ASN A 156 -4.66 -18.43 9.01
N VAL A 157 -4.83 -17.13 8.89
CA VAL A 157 -3.83 -16.12 9.27
C VAL A 157 -4.02 -15.73 10.73
N PRO A 158 -2.95 -15.65 11.57
CA PRO A 158 -3.06 -15.29 12.97
C PRO A 158 -3.71 -13.93 13.18
N LEU A 159 -4.90 -13.91 13.80
CA LEU A 159 -5.62 -12.65 14.08
C LEU A 159 -4.80 -11.71 14.98
N THR A 160 -4.05 -12.27 15.94
CA THR A 160 -3.14 -11.51 16.80
C THR A 160 -2.08 -10.76 16.01
N GLY A 161 -1.53 -11.38 14.94
CA GLY A 161 -0.58 -10.73 14.04
C GLY A 161 -1.21 -9.60 13.24
N MET A 162 -2.44 -9.79 12.76
CA MET A 162 -3.20 -8.74 12.06
C MET A 162 -3.49 -7.55 12.98
N ILE A 163 -3.88 -7.80 14.23
CA ILE A 163 -4.11 -6.76 15.25
C ILE A 163 -2.80 -6.04 15.57
N ALA A 164 -1.71 -6.76 15.78
CA ALA A 164 -0.40 -6.16 16.06
C ALA A 164 0.08 -5.27 14.90
N GLY A 165 -0.08 -5.71 13.64
CA GLY A 165 0.20 -4.90 12.47
C GLY A 165 -0.66 -3.63 12.41
N SER A 166 -1.94 -3.75 12.75
CA SER A 166 -2.85 -2.60 12.84
C SER A 166 -2.45 -1.62 13.93
N LEU A 167 -2.07 -2.10 15.11
CA LEU A 167 -1.61 -1.26 16.22
C LEU A 167 -0.30 -0.54 15.87
N LEU A 168 0.63 -1.22 15.21
CA LEU A 168 1.88 -0.62 14.72
C LEU A 168 1.59 0.57 13.79
N ILE A 169 0.76 0.36 12.78
CA ILE A 169 0.39 1.44 11.85
C ILE A 169 -0.44 2.51 12.55
N GLY A 170 -1.37 2.13 13.44
CA GLY A 170 -2.21 3.06 14.17
C GLY A 170 -1.44 3.99 15.11
N GLY A 171 -0.36 3.50 15.70
CA GLY A 171 0.56 4.33 16.51
C GLY A 171 1.46 5.23 15.66
N PHE A 172 1.88 4.74 14.49
CA PHE A 172 2.81 5.46 13.62
C PHE A 172 2.12 6.50 12.72
N TYR A 173 0.94 6.20 12.20
CA TYR A 173 0.24 7.05 11.24
C TYR A 173 -0.01 8.50 11.75
N PRO A 174 -0.48 8.74 12.99
CA PRO A 174 -0.67 10.10 13.49
C PRO A 174 0.62 10.94 13.47
N LEU A 175 1.77 10.31 13.73
CA LEU A 175 3.06 11.01 13.68
C LEU A 175 3.37 11.52 12.27
N THR A 176 2.97 10.78 11.23
CA THR A 176 3.18 11.21 9.84
C THR A 176 2.33 12.43 9.47
N GLN A 177 1.23 12.66 10.18
CA GLN A 177 0.31 13.79 9.91
C GLN A 177 0.79 15.09 10.57
N ILE A 178 1.66 15.02 11.57
CA ILE A 178 2.20 16.22 12.25
C ILE A 178 3.15 16.99 11.31
N TYR A 179 3.76 16.29 10.36
CA TYR A 179 4.76 16.84 9.45
C TYR A 179 4.22 17.13 8.03
N GLN A 180 2.93 17.10 7.84
CA GLN A 180 2.22 17.48 6.62
C GLN A 180 1.40 18.74 6.84
#